data_0e1b91771b7006a506dbbd39009506c9
#
_entry.id   0e1b91771b7006a506dbbd39009506c9
#
_cell.length_a   1.000
_cell.length_b   1.000
_cell.length_c   1.000
_cell.angle_alpha   90.00
_cell.angle_beta   90.00
_cell.angle_gamma   90.00
#
_symmetry.space_group_name_H-M   'P 1'
#
loop_
_entity.id
_entity.type
_entity.pdbx_description
1 polymer ?
#
loop_
_entity_poly.entity_id
_entity_poly.type
_entity_poly.pdbx_seq_one_letter_code
_entity_poly.pdbx_strand_id
1 'polypeptide(L)'
;KTYPRNEEQIPVAKLEGLARTLFVAAPLLKDNPELEMNGIKVADYYRHQLINISNPESRSFIPHRKGGPSQTLLELGSLAISMKAAQEVLWNPLTKEQKDALAATMLSYGEGPTIGSNWMFFNVFILSFLKDQGYVVNDSYLESNLEKLLARYRGEGWYNDAPAYDYYSAWAYQTYGPVWAEMFGKKQYPQYAAQFLKNQHDMVGNYPFMFSRDGRMNMWGRSICYRFAATAPLSLYEYDATGDVNYGWMRRIASATLMQFLESPEFLEEGIPTMGFYGPFAPAVQIYSCRGSVYWCGKAFLSLLLPESSKYWSATENNGPWEKELEKGKVYNKFQPATNLLITNYPN
;
A
#
# COMPACT_ATOMS: atom_id res chain seq x y z
N LYS A 1 25.50 -3.36 6.87
CA LYS A 1 24.77 -4.48 7.48
C LYS A 1 24.05 -5.24 6.40
N THR A 2 24.27 -6.54 6.32
CA THR A 2 23.52 -7.43 5.43
C THR A 2 22.12 -7.68 6.01
N TYR A 3 21.11 -7.52 5.18
CA TYR A 3 19.75 -7.92 5.48
C TYR A 3 19.35 -9.06 4.51
N PRO A 4 18.63 -10.05 4.95
CA PRO A 4 18.10 -10.28 6.30
C PRO A 4 19.20 -10.38 7.37
N ARG A 5 18.86 -10.07 8.63
CA ARG A 5 19.83 -10.07 9.75
C ARG A 5 20.25 -11.45 10.19
N ASN A 6 19.43 -12.44 9.93
CA ASN A 6 19.68 -13.86 10.22
C ASN A 6 19.03 -14.74 9.13
N GLU A 7 19.41 -16.00 9.09
CA GLU A 7 18.92 -16.97 8.11
C GLU A 7 17.41 -17.21 8.19
N GLU A 8 16.81 -17.10 9.38
CA GLU A 8 15.37 -17.28 9.59
C GLU A 8 14.53 -16.22 8.88
N GLN A 9 15.10 -15.05 8.62
CA GLN A 9 14.43 -13.95 7.90
C GLN A 9 14.49 -14.10 6.37
N ILE A 10 15.32 -15.02 5.84
CA ILE A 10 15.47 -15.17 4.38
C ILE A 10 14.14 -15.53 3.69
N PRO A 11 13.36 -16.52 4.16
CA PRO A 11 12.08 -16.85 3.55
C PRO A 11 11.09 -15.66 3.56
N VAL A 12 11.03 -14.95 4.68
CA VAL A 12 10.18 -13.75 4.83
C VAL A 12 10.63 -12.67 3.85
N ALA A 13 11.92 -12.36 3.76
CA ALA A 13 12.44 -11.35 2.84
C ALA A 13 12.14 -11.69 1.36
N LYS A 14 12.20 -12.96 0.98
CA LYS A 14 11.84 -13.44 -0.37
C LYS A 14 10.34 -13.26 -0.62
N LEU A 15 9.50 -13.62 0.34
CA LEU A 15 8.05 -13.46 0.22
C LEU A 15 7.64 -11.98 0.18
N GLU A 16 8.27 -11.13 0.98
CA GLU A 16 8.09 -9.68 0.91
C GLU A 16 8.48 -9.14 -0.48
N GLY A 17 9.61 -9.60 -1.04
CA GLY A 17 10.03 -9.24 -2.39
C GLY A 17 8.99 -9.61 -3.43
N LEU A 18 8.48 -10.84 -3.39
CA LEU A 18 7.44 -11.31 -4.31
C LEU A 18 6.15 -10.49 -4.20
N ALA A 19 5.61 -10.37 -2.99
CA ALA A 19 4.29 -9.78 -2.78
C ALA A 19 4.29 -8.26 -3.05
N ARG A 20 5.35 -7.57 -2.65
CA ARG A 20 5.39 -6.10 -2.68
C ARG A 20 5.81 -5.55 -4.04
N THR A 21 6.62 -6.26 -4.83
CA THR A 21 6.91 -5.88 -6.21
C THR A 21 5.67 -5.97 -7.10
N LEU A 22 4.71 -6.80 -6.73
CA LEU A 22 3.42 -6.88 -7.43
C LEU A 22 2.56 -5.61 -7.30
N PHE A 23 2.80 -4.74 -6.33
CA PHE A 23 2.15 -3.42 -6.31
C PHE A 23 2.54 -2.53 -7.50
N VAL A 24 3.69 -2.81 -8.11
CA VAL A 24 4.12 -2.18 -9.35
C VAL A 24 3.72 -3.03 -10.55
N ALA A 25 4.00 -4.34 -10.50
CA ALA A 25 3.82 -5.21 -11.64
C ALA A 25 2.33 -5.48 -11.97
N ALA A 26 1.45 -5.62 -10.96
CA ALA A 26 0.05 -5.95 -11.22
C ALA A 26 -0.70 -4.83 -11.96
N PRO A 27 -0.60 -3.54 -11.61
CA PRO A 27 -1.17 -2.47 -12.42
C PRO A 27 -0.66 -2.46 -13.87
N LEU A 28 0.65 -2.66 -14.07
CA LEU A 28 1.23 -2.73 -15.42
C LEU A 28 0.73 -3.94 -16.22
N LEU A 29 0.61 -5.10 -15.59
CA LEU A 29 0.11 -6.32 -16.20
C LEU A 29 -1.37 -6.24 -16.55
N LYS A 30 -2.16 -5.48 -15.80
CA LYS A 30 -3.57 -5.22 -16.10
C LYS A 30 -3.73 -4.59 -17.49
N ASP A 31 -2.87 -3.63 -17.82
CA ASP A 31 -2.94 -2.88 -19.09
C ASP A 31 -2.04 -3.47 -20.17
N ASN A 32 -0.98 -4.21 -19.79
CA ASN A 32 -0.08 -4.90 -20.71
C ASN A 32 0.18 -6.35 -20.24
N PRO A 33 -0.74 -7.29 -20.52
CA PRO A 33 -0.61 -8.71 -20.13
C PRO A 33 0.63 -9.42 -20.68
N GLU A 34 1.13 -8.96 -21.84
CA GLU A 34 2.29 -9.54 -22.53
C GLU A 34 3.63 -8.86 -22.14
N LEU A 35 3.63 -8.03 -21.10
CA LEU A 35 4.84 -7.35 -20.65
C LEU A 35 6.01 -8.33 -20.47
N GLU A 36 7.10 -8.02 -21.14
CA GLU A 36 8.34 -8.81 -21.09
C GLU A 36 9.49 -7.93 -20.56
N MET A 37 10.29 -8.49 -19.69
CA MET A 37 11.48 -7.85 -19.14
C MET A 37 12.67 -8.83 -19.20
N ASN A 38 13.74 -8.44 -19.87
CA ASN A 38 14.95 -9.27 -20.04
C ASN A 38 14.65 -10.69 -20.58
N GLY A 39 13.74 -10.81 -21.54
CA GLY A 39 13.35 -12.08 -22.16
C GLY A 39 12.43 -12.95 -21.29
N ILE A 40 11.89 -12.40 -20.20
CA ILE A 40 10.97 -13.10 -19.30
C ILE A 40 9.60 -12.44 -19.36
N LYS A 41 8.56 -13.23 -19.67
CA LYS A 41 7.17 -12.76 -19.54
C LYS A 41 6.85 -12.57 -18.07
N VAL A 42 6.58 -11.32 -17.67
CA VAL A 42 6.40 -10.93 -16.27
C VAL A 42 5.18 -11.64 -15.65
N ALA A 43 4.11 -11.81 -16.41
CA ALA A 43 2.92 -12.56 -15.98
C ALA A 43 3.25 -14.03 -15.66
N ASP A 44 4.01 -14.71 -16.53
CA ASP A 44 4.39 -16.11 -16.32
C ASP A 44 5.28 -16.27 -15.10
N TYR A 45 6.21 -15.35 -14.91
CA TYR A 45 7.07 -15.33 -13.72
C TYR A 45 6.24 -15.29 -12.44
N TYR A 46 5.31 -14.33 -12.32
CA TYR A 46 4.52 -14.20 -11.11
C TYR A 46 3.53 -15.35 -10.92
N ARG A 47 2.87 -15.84 -11.98
CA ARG A 47 2.00 -17.03 -11.88
C ARG A 47 2.77 -18.25 -11.37
N HIS A 48 3.97 -18.47 -11.90
CA HIS A 48 4.83 -19.56 -11.43
C HIS A 48 5.12 -19.44 -9.92
N GLN A 49 5.42 -18.23 -9.42
CA GLN A 49 5.65 -18.02 -7.99
C GLN A 49 4.37 -18.25 -7.16
N LEU A 50 3.20 -17.79 -7.64
CA LEU A 50 1.92 -18.01 -6.96
C LEU A 50 1.59 -19.51 -6.85
N ILE A 51 1.88 -20.31 -7.89
CA ILE A 51 1.72 -21.77 -7.84
C ILE A 51 2.70 -22.37 -6.81
N ASN A 52 3.95 -21.93 -6.82
CA ASN A 52 5.00 -22.49 -5.96
C ASN A 52 4.73 -22.30 -4.48
N ILE A 53 4.15 -21.17 -4.06
CA ILE A 53 3.88 -20.92 -2.63
C ILE A 53 2.78 -21.83 -2.06
N SER A 54 1.96 -22.43 -2.89
CA SER A 54 0.91 -23.38 -2.49
C SER A 54 1.21 -24.84 -2.84
N ASN A 55 2.33 -25.13 -3.50
CA ASN A 55 2.73 -26.47 -3.88
C ASN A 55 3.67 -27.10 -2.83
N PRO A 56 3.25 -28.19 -2.13
CA PRO A 56 4.06 -28.83 -1.10
C PRO A 56 5.44 -29.32 -1.57
N GLU A 57 5.61 -29.63 -2.85
CA GLU A 57 6.88 -30.06 -3.44
C GLU A 57 7.84 -28.91 -3.75
N SER A 58 7.36 -27.67 -3.65
CA SER A 58 8.17 -26.48 -3.91
C SER A 58 9.02 -26.10 -2.69
N ARG A 59 10.25 -25.64 -2.94
CA ARG A 59 11.10 -25.02 -1.91
C ARG A 59 10.53 -23.70 -1.35
N SER A 60 9.56 -23.11 -2.05
CA SER A 60 8.90 -21.87 -1.66
C SER A 60 7.53 -22.13 -1.01
N PHE A 61 7.20 -23.39 -0.72
CA PHE A 61 5.92 -23.76 -0.11
C PHE A 61 5.67 -23.04 1.20
N ILE A 62 4.47 -22.47 1.32
CA ILE A 62 3.97 -21.86 2.54
C ILE A 62 2.96 -22.84 3.16
N PRO A 63 3.28 -23.46 4.30
CA PRO A 63 2.35 -24.35 4.96
C PRO A 63 1.14 -23.58 5.50
N HIS A 64 0.03 -24.28 5.69
CA HIS A 64 -1.13 -23.69 6.37
C HIS A 64 -0.69 -23.16 7.74
N ARG A 65 -1.28 -22.03 8.11
CA ARG A 65 -0.91 -21.31 9.34
C ARG A 65 -1.04 -22.20 10.59
N LYS A 66 -0.03 -22.09 11.44
CA LYS A 66 -0.04 -22.65 12.80
C LYS A 66 0.38 -21.55 13.78
N GLY A 67 -0.26 -21.51 14.95
CA GLY A 67 0.11 -20.57 16.02
C GLY A 67 -0.44 -19.15 15.84
N GLY A 68 0.29 -18.15 16.36
CA GLY A 68 -0.12 -16.76 16.49
C GLY A 68 0.00 -15.94 15.19
N PRO A 69 -0.07 -14.60 15.29
CA PRO A 69 0.12 -13.70 14.16
C PRO A 69 1.44 -13.93 13.44
N SER A 70 1.44 -13.83 12.12
CA SER A 70 2.61 -14.08 11.26
C SER A 70 2.75 -13.01 10.19
N GLN A 71 3.98 -12.64 9.87
CA GLN A 71 4.32 -11.76 8.74
C GLN A 71 3.74 -12.29 7.41
N THR A 72 3.66 -13.59 7.25
CA THR A 72 3.08 -14.24 6.06
C THR A 72 1.66 -13.75 5.75
N LEU A 73 0.87 -13.43 6.78
CA LEU A 73 -0.47 -12.85 6.59
C LEU A 73 -0.42 -11.56 5.76
N LEU A 74 0.55 -10.68 6.04
CA LEU A 74 0.68 -9.38 5.34
C LEU A 74 0.96 -9.59 3.86
N GLU A 75 1.84 -10.53 3.57
CA GLU A 75 2.25 -10.80 2.20
C GLU A 75 1.13 -11.49 1.41
N LEU A 76 0.42 -12.45 2.01
CA LEU A 76 -0.74 -13.08 1.36
C LEU A 76 -1.89 -12.08 1.13
N GLY A 77 -2.12 -11.15 2.05
CA GLY A 77 -3.07 -10.06 1.85
C GLY A 77 -2.65 -9.11 0.72
N SER A 78 -1.35 -8.84 0.62
CA SER A 78 -0.80 -8.05 -0.49
C SER A 78 -0.95 -8.76 -1.84
N LEU A 79 -0.77 -10.08 -1.86
CA LEU A 79 -1.05 -10.90 -3.05
C LEU A 79 -2.53 -10.86 -3.43
N ALA A 80 -3.46 -10.84 -2.46
CA ALA A 80 -4.89 -10.71 -2.72
C ALA A 80 -5.22 -9.39 -3.45
N ILE A 81 -4.62 -8.28 -3.02
CA ILE A 81 -4.73 -6.98 -3.70
C ILE A 81 -4.24 -7.09 -5.15
N SER A 82 -3.06 -7.63 -5.34
CA SER A 82 -2.40 -7.70 -6.65
C SER A 82 -3.11 -8.68 -7.60
N MET A 83 -3.55 -9.82 -7.09
CA MET A 83 -4.34 -10.76 -7.88
C MET A 83 -5.71 -10.18 -8.27
N LYS A 84 -6.33 -9.35 -7.44
CA LYS A 84 -7.54 -8.63 -7.82
C LYS A 84 -7.27 -7.56 -8.86
N ALA A 85 -6.18 -6.80 -8.71
CA ALA A 85 -5.79 -5.74 -9.64
C ALA A 85 -5.54 -6.25 -11.07
N ALA A 86 -4.90 -7.41 -11.22
CA ALA A 86 -4.59 -8.05 -12.49
C ALA A 86 -5.22 -9.46 -12.57
N GLN A 87 -6.49 -9.58 -12.22
CA GLN A 87 -7.18 -10.85 -12.06
C GLN A 87 -7.14 -11.71 -13.33
N GLU A 88 -7.37 -11.11 -14.50
CA GLU A 88 -7.36 -11.78 -15.80
C GLU A 88 -6.00 -12.40 -16.15
N VAL A 89 -4.94 -11.85 -15.57
CA VAL A 89 -3.56 -12.24 -15.87
C VAL A 89 -2.96 -13.15 -14.80
N LEU A 90 -3.26 -12.88 -13.52
CA LEU A 90 -2.60 -13.58 -12.42
C LEU A 90 -3.42 -14.70 -11.81
N TRP A 91 -4.76 -14.54 -11.75
CA TRP A 91 -5.64 -15.52 -11.09
C TRP A 91 -6.42 -16.38 -12.07
N ASN A 92 -7.09 -15.78 -13.05
CA ASN A 92 -7.99 -16.50 -13.94
C ASN A 92 -7.31 -17.63 -14.73
N PRO A 93 -6.04 -17.49 -15.18
CA PRO A 93 -5.32 -18.55 -15.90
C PRO A 93 -4.91 -19.77 -15.07
N LEU A 94 -4.97 -19.68 -13.73
CA LEU A 94 -4.65 -20.81 -12.85
C LEU A 94 -5.71 -21.93 -13.02
N THR A 95 -5.28 -23.19 -12.94
CA THR A 95 -6.22 -24.32 -12.91
C THR A 95 -7.06 -24.29 -11.63
N LYS A 96 -8.16 -25.05 -11.62
CA LYS A 96 -9.01 -25.14 -10.41
C LYS A 96 -8.23 -25.67 -9.22
N GLU A 97 -7.40 -26.69 -9.42
CA GLU A 97 -6.57 -27.29 -8.37
C GLU A 97 -5.55 -26.29 -7.80
N GLN A 98 -4.93 -25.49 -8.67
CA GLN A 98 -3.99 -24.44 -8.27
C GLN A 98 -4.70 -23.34 -7.49
N LYS A 99 -5.88 -22.90 -7.95
CA LYS A 99 -6.72 -21.93 -7.23
C LYS A 99 -7.14 -22.44 -5.87
N ASP A 100 -7.61 -23.67 -5.79
CA ASP A 100 -8.07 -24.28 -4.53
C ASP A 100 -6.91 -24.42 -3.53
N ALA A 101 -5.73 -24.85 -3.99
CA ALA A 101 -4.54 -24.96 -3.14
C ALA A 101 -4.08 -23.60 -2.59
N LEU A 102 -4.02 -22.59 -3.47
CA LEU A 102 -3.66 -21.23 -3.06
C LEU A 102 -4.72 -20.62 -2.13
N ALA A 103 -6.00 -20.78 -2.45
CA ALA A 103 -7.10 -20.32 -1.62
C ALA A 103 -7.10 -20.97 -0.23
N ALA A 104 -6.85 -22.27 -0.12
CA ALA A 104 -6.75 -22.97 1.15
C ALA A 104 -5.60 -22.43 2.01
N THR A 105 -4.43 -22.20 1.41
CA THR A 105 -3.29 -21.57 2.08
C THR A 105 -3.67 -20.16 2.57
N MET A 106 -4.19 -19.30 1.69
CA MET A 106 -4.59 -17.93 2.01
C MET A 106 -5.66 -17.90 3.10
N LEU A 107 -6.69 -18.73 3.00
CA LEU A 107 -7.79 -18.81 3.98
C LEU A 107 -7.28 -19.15 5.39
N SER A 108 -6.30 -20.07 5.48
CA SER A 108 -5.71 -20.46 6.76
C SER A 108 -5.06 -19.29 7.51
N TYR A 109 -4.56 -18.29 6.78
CA TYR A 109 -4.03 -17.03 7.35
C TYR A 109 -5.11 -15.97 7.48
N GLY A 110 -5.99 -15.83 6.49
CA GLY A 110 -7.07 -14.85 6.47
C GLY A 110 -8.04 -14.96 7.62
N GLU A 111 -8.36 -16.18 8.05
CA GLU A 111 -9.18 -16.46 9.24
C GLU A 111 -8.35 -16.61 10.52
N GLY A 112 -7.03 -16.47 10.40
CA GLY A 112 -6.10 -16.60 11.51
C GLY A 112 -6.01 -15.35 12.37
N PRO A 113 -5.39 -15.48 13.57
CA PRO A 113 -5.17 -14.36 14.45
C PRO A 113 -4.25 -13.31 13.81
N THR A 114 -4.52 -12.07 14.17
CA THR A 114 -3.78 -10.90 13.71
C THR A 114 -3.44 -9.97 14.87
N ILE A 115 -2.56 -9.02 14.64
CA ILE A 115 -2.31 -7.92 15.56
C ILE A 115 -3.40 -6.87 15.39
N GLY A 116 -3.94 -6.35 16.49
CA GLY A 116 -4.95 -5.31 16.50
C GLY A 116 -4.40 -3.95 16.00
N SER A 117 -4.05 -3.86 14.72
CA SER A 117 -3.46 -2.71 14.05
C SER A 117 -3.86 -2.71 12.57
N ASN A 118 -3.13 -1.97 11.72
CA ASN A 118 -3.27 -2.04 10.26
C ASN A 118 -3.18 -3.48 9.69
N TRP A 119 -2.62 -4.43 10.46
CA TRP A 119 -2.52 -5.84 10.06
C TRP A 119 -3.88 -6.47 9.74
N MET A 120 -4.94 -6.02 10.40
CA MET A 120 -6.30 -6.48 10.13
C MET A 120 -6.75 -6.26 8.67
N PHE A 121 -6.19 -5.28 7.94
CA PHE A 121 -6.48 -5.11 6.52
C PHE A 121 -6.11 -6.34 5.70
N PHE A 122 -5.06 -7.06 6.05
CA PHE A 122 -4.62 -8.22 5.29
C PHE A 122 -5.56 -9.42 5.47
N ASN A 123 -6.15 -9.59 6.67
CA ASN A 123 -7.27 -10.52 6.85
C ASN A 123 -8.45 -10.10 5.96
N VAL A 124 -8.81 -8.83 5.99
CA VAL A 124 -9.92 -8.27 5.20
C VAL A 124 -9.69 -8.48 3.69
N PHE A 125 -8.49 -8.21 3.16
CA PHE A 125 -8.19 -8.42 1.75
C PHE A 125 -8.25 -9.88 1.33
N ILE A 126 -7.67 -10.78 2.13
CA ILE A 126 -7.72 -12.22 1.84
C ILE A 126 -9.17 -12.69 1.80
N LEU A 127 -9.95 -12.40 2.83
CA LEU A 127 -11.32 -12.87 2.94
C LEU A 127 -12.22 -12.27 1.87
N SER A 128 -12.07 -10.95 1.59
CA SER A 128 -12.85 -10.28 0.54
C SER A 128 -12.52 -10.81 -0.85
N PHE A 129 -11.24 -11.08 -1.15
CA PHE A 129 -10.82 -11.67 -2.41
C PHE A 129 -11.38 -13.09 -2.58
N LEU A 130 -11.22 -13.95 -1.58
CA LEU A 130 -11.71 -15.32 -1.63
C LEU A 130 -13.23 -15.37 -1.76
N LYS A 131 -13.95 -14.51 -1.04
CA LYS A 131 -15.40 -14.35 -1.18
C LYS A 131 -15.80 -13.91 -2.60
N ASP A 132 -15.08 -12.96 -3.19
CA ASP A 132 -15.31 -12.51 -4.56
C ASP A 132 -15.05 -13.63 -5.59
N GLN A 133 -14.17 -14.58 -5.29
CA GLN A 133 -13.89 -15.76 -6.10
C GLN A 133 -14.84 -16.95 -5.81
N GLY A 134 -15.84 -16.79 -4.94
CA GLY A 134 -16.85 -17.80 -4.64
C GLY A 134 -16.46 -18.80 -3.55
N TYR A 135 -15.38 -18.59 -2.83
CA TYR A 135 -15.03 -19.41 -1.68
C TYR A 135 -15.83 -19.00 -0.43
N VAL A 136 -16.12 -19.97 0.42
CA VAL A 136 -16.75 -19.73 1.73
C VAL A 136 -15.72 -19.16 2.67
N VAL A 137 -16.06 -18.05 3.34
CA VAL A 137 -15.22 -17.35 4.31
C VAL A 137 -15.99 -17.05 5.59
N ASN A 138 -15.30 -16.76 6.67
CA ASN A 138 -15.91 -16.31 7.92
C ASN A 138 -16.28 -14.82 7.82
N ASP A 139 -17.51 -14.54 7.38
CA ASP A 139 -18.06 -13.19 7.22
C ASP A 139 -18.05 -12.39 8.53
N SER A 140 -18.41 -13.02 9.65
CA SER A 140 -18.43 -12.35 10.96
C SER A 140 -17.03 -11.88 11.38
N TYR A 141 -16.00 -12.67 11.06
CA TYR A 141 -14.61 -12.28 11.35
C TYR A 141 -14.15 -11.14 10.43
N LEU A 142 -14.55 -11.17 9.15
CA LEU A 142 -14.29 -10.10 8.20
C LEU A 142 -14.92 -8.80 8.67
N GLU A 143 -16.21 -8.78 8.99
CA GLU A 143 -16.93 -7.59 9.48
C GLU A 143 -16.31 -7.05 10.77
N SER A 144 -16.01 -7.94 11.74
CA SER A 144 -15.36 -7.54 12.99
C SER A 144 -14.03 -6.82 12.76
N ASN A 145 -13.24 -7.25 11.76
CA ASN A 145 -11.99 -6.56 11.42
C ASN A 145 -12.25 -5.19 10.79
N LEU A 146 -13.26 -5.05 9.91
CA LEU A 146 -13.66 -3.77 9.33
C LEU A 146 -14.10 -2.76 10.41
N GLU A 147 -14.93 -3.19 11.34
CA GLU A 147 -15.36 -2.37 12.48
C GLU A 147 -14.18 -1.89 13.34
N LYS A 148 -13.28 -2.81 13.68
CA LYS A 148 -12.08 -2.50 14.48
C LYS A 148 -11.12 -1.54 13.75
N LEU A 149 -11.00 -1.66 12.42
CA LEU A 149 -10.20 -0.74 11.62
C LEU A 149 -10.82 0.66 11.62
N LEU A 150 -12.13 0.77 11.37
CA LEU A 150 -12.85 2.04 11.40
C LEU A 150 -12.86 2.68 12.78
N ALA A 151 -12.95 1.89 13.86
CA ALA A 151 -12.89 2.39 15.23
C ALA A 151 -11.56 3.08 15.58
N ARG A 152 -10.52 2.94 14.75
CA ARG A 152 -9.24 3.65 14.91
C ARG A 152 -9.23 5.06 14.31
N TYR A 153 -10.29 5.45 13.61
CA TYR A 153 -10.42 6.79 13.09
C TYR A 153 -10.50 7.84 14.21
N ARG A 154 -9.82 8.96 14.02
CA ARG A 154 -9.72 10.04 15.02
C ARG A 154 -10.18 11.40 14.50
N GLY A 155 -10.63 11.46 13.25
CA GLY A 155 -11.03 12.69 12.59
C GLY A 155 -9.99 13.22 11.61
N GLU A 156 -10.41 14.14 10.75
CA GLU A 156 -9.59 14.84 9.77
C GLU A 156 -8.74 13.92 8.86
N GLY A 157 -9.21 12.70 8.64
CA GLY A 157 -8.53 11.69 7.84
C GLY A 157 -7.47 10.86 8.58
N TRP A 158 -7.28 11.06 9.87
CA TRP A 158 -6.23 10.39 10.64
C TRP A 158 -6.72 9.18 11.41
N TYR A 159 -5.89 8.13 11.36
CA TYR A 159 -6.09 6.88 12.10
C TYR A 159 -4.95 6.66 13.10
N ASN A 160 -5.28 6.12 14.26
CA ASN A 160 -4.32 5.74 15.27
C ASN A 160 -3.95 4.25 15.13
N ASP A 161 -2.82 3.96 14.50
CA ASP A 161 -2.34 2.57 14.31
C ASP A 161 -1.59 2.03 15.53
N ALA A 162 -0.94 2.91 16.26
CA ALA A 162 -0.20 2.64 17.49
C ALA A 162 -0.47 3.78 18.47
N PRO A 163 0.22 3.88 19.61
CA PRO A 163 0.02 4.99 20.54
C PRO A 163 0.25 6.39 19.96
N ALA A 164 0.88 6.47 18.79
CA ALA A 164 1.20 7.74 18.11
C ALA A 164 0.71 7.75 16.66
N TYR A 165 0.56 8.95 16.11
CA TYR A 165 0.30 9.17 14.69
C TYR A 165 1.61 9.17 13.93
N ASP A 166 1.62 8.53 12.77
CA ASP A 166 2.71 8.53 11.81
C ASP A 166 2.18 8.23 10.39
N TYR A 167 3.06 8.02 9.44
CA TYR A 167 2.68 7.70 8.06
C TYR A 167 1.87 6.40 7.91
N TYR A 168 1.74 5.54 8.93
CA TYR A 168 0.81 4.40 8.84
C TYR A 168 -0.64 4.84 8.69
N SER A 169 -1.01 6.04 9.15
CA SER A 169 -2.31 6.61 8.82
C SER A 169 -2.50 6.76 7.31
N ALA A 170 -1.47 7.19 6.60
CA ALA A 170 -1.49 7.42 5.16
C ALA A 170 -1.27 6.12 4.36
N TRP A 171 -0.08 5.52 4.47
CA TRP A 171 0.27 4.37 3.61
C TRP A 171 -0.36 3.04 4.00
N ALA A 172 -1.05 2.96 5.14
CA ALA A 172 -1.89 1.83 5.48
C ALA A 172 -3.38 2.20 5.41
N TYR A 173 -3.91 2.95 6.38
CA TYR A 173 -5.36 3.18 6.45
C TYR A 173 -5.92 3.91 5.24
N GLN A 174 -5.31 5.03 4.85
CA GLN A 174 -5.76 5.87 3.73
C GLN A 174 -5.33 5.33 2.35
N THR A 175 -4.60 4.22 2.33
CA THR A 175 -4.30 3.46 1.12
C THR A 175 -5.17 2.21 1.06
N TYR A 176 -5.10 1.35 2.08
CA TYR A 176 -5.81 0.07 2.04
C TYR A 176 -7.33 0.21 2.19
N GLY A 177 -7.81 1.15 3.00
CA GLY A 177 -9.26 1.38 3.15
C GLY A 177 -9.93 1.73 1.83
N PRO A 178 -9.48 2.78 1.11
CA PRO A 178 -10.01 3.13 -0.21
C PRO A 178 -9.82 2.07 -1.28
N VAL A 179 -8.65 1.42 -1.33
CA VAL A 179 -8.39 0.32 -2.27
C VAL A 179 -9.35 -0.85 -2.02
N TRP A 180 -9.54 -1.24 -0.75
CA TRP A 180 -10.52 -2.27 -0.40
C TRP A 180 -11.95 -1.84 -0.75
N ALA A 181 -12.31 -0.60 -0.45
CA ALA A 181 -13.63 -0.07 -0.77
C ALA A 181 -13.94 -0.18 -2.26
N GLU A 182 -12.98 0.17 -3.12
CA GLU A 182 -13.12 0.10 -4.57
C GLU A 182 -13.14 -1.34 -5.09
N MET A 183 -12.19 -2.17 -4.66
CA MET A 183 -12.04 -3.53 -5.18
C MET A 183 -13.17 -4.48 -4.75
N PHE A 184 -13.67 -4.31 -3.52
CA PHE A 184 -14.58 -5.25 -2.89
C PHE A 184 -15.73 -4.59 -2.12
N GLY A 185 -15.42 -3.54 -1.36
CA GLY A 185 -16.29 -3.00 -0.34
C GLY A 185 -17.60 -2.46 -0.87
N LYS A 186 -17.58 -1.70 -1.96
CA LYS A 186 -18.79 -1.16 -2.61
C LYS A 186 -19.82 -2.25 -2.95
N LYS A 187 -19.33 -3.45 -3.31
CA LYS A 187 -20.17 -4.61 -3.65
C LYS A 187 -20.55 -5.44 -2.43
N GLN A 188 -19.58 -5.72 -1.55
CA GLN A 188 -19.74 -6.70 -0.46
C GLN A 188 -20.28 -6.05 0.83
N TYR A 189 -19.81 -4.85 1.16
CA TYR A 189 -20.10 -4.14 2.42
C TYR A 189 -20.12 -2.63 2.18
N PRO A 190 -21.15 -2.11 1.47
CA PRO A 190 -21.19 -0.72 1.01
C PRO A 190 -21.14 0.32 2.14
N GLN A 191 -21.68 0.01 3.32
CA GLN A 191 -21.64 0.89 4.49
C GLN A 191 -20.21 1.14 5.00
N TYR A 192 -19.36 0.11 5.06
CA TYR A 192 -17.97 0.25 5.47
C TYR A 192 -17.13 0.92 4.39
N ALA A 193 -17.40 0.60 3.12
CA ALA A 193 -16.74 1.25 1.99
C ALA A 193 -16.98 2.76 1.98
N ALA A 194 -18.23 3.18 2.13
CA ALA A 194 -18.59 4.60 2.20
C ALA A 194 -17.85 5.31 3.36
N GLN A 195 -17.71 4.66 4.51
CA GLN A 195 -17.03 5.26 5.66
C GLN A 195 -15.51 5.39 5.42
N PHE A 196 -14.84 4.40 4.80
CA PHE A 196 -13.43 4.51 4.45
C PHE A 196 -13.18 5.64 3.45
N LEU A 197 -14.00 5.76 2.41
CA LEU A 197 -13.89 6.81 1.41
C LEU A 197 -14.13 8.19 2.01
N LYS A 198 -15.17 8.34 2.85
CA LYS A 198 -15.41 9.59 3.58
C LYS A 198 -14.21 9.98 4.44
N ASN A 199 -13.67 9.05 5.21
CA ASN A 199 -12.52 9.29 6.08
C ASN A 199 -11.27 9.68 5.27
N GLN A 200 -11.10 9.15 4.06
CA GLN A 200 -10.03 9.56 3.16
C GLN A 200 -10.25 10.99 2.69
N HIS A 201 -11.47 11.34 2.28
CA HIS A 201 -11.78 12.69 1.84
C HIS A 201 -11.48 13.72 2.93
N ASP A 202 -11.78 13.42 4.19
CA ASP A 202 -11.45 14.30 5.33
C ASP A 202 -9.94 14.65 5.42
N MET A 203 -9.06 13.85 4.82
CA MET A 203 -7.60 14.06 4.82
C MET A 203 -7.12 15.06 3.76
N VAL A 204 -7.92 15.32 2.71
CA VAL A 204 -7.53 16.20 1.59
C VAL A 204 -7.13 17.60 2.06
N GLY A 205 -7.81 18.12 3.07
CA GLY A 205 -7.59 19.47 3.58
C GLY A 205 -6.30 19.66 4.39
N ASN A 206 -5.56 18.60 4.70
CA ASN A 206 -4.40 18.69 5.58
C ASN A 206 -3.18 17.87 5.15
N TYR A 207 -3.35 16.63 4.74
CA TYR A 207 -2.23 15.74 4.43
C TYR A 207 -1.30 16.23 3.31
N PRO A 208 -1.77 16.87 2.23
CA PRO A 208 -0.89 17.41 1.20
C PRO A 208 0.15 18.40 1.72
N PHE A 209 -0.13 19.08 2.83
CA PHE A 209 0.80 20.01 3.47
C PHE A 209 1.96 19.31 4.21
N MET A 210 1.94 17.97 4.34
CA MET A 210 3.08 17.17 4.84
C MET A 210 4.26 17.13 3.86
N PHE A 211 4.06 17.61 2.63
CA PHE A 211 5.05 17.64 1.57
C PHE A 211 5.44 19.08 1.27
N SER A 212 6.72 19.32 1.04
CA SER A 212 7.20 20.62 0.60
C SER A 212 6.88 20.88 -0.87
N ARG A 213 7.07 22.13 -1.30
CA ARG A 213 6.84 22.55 -2.70
C ARG A 213 7.68 21.76 -3.71
N ASP A 214 8.90 21.38 -3.34
CA ASP A 214 9.82 20.57 -4.12
C ASP A 214 9.63 19.05 -3.96
N GLY A 215 8.60 18.62 -3.25
CA GLY A 215 8.23 17.21 -3.08
C GLY A 215 8.94 16.52 -1.93
N ARG A 216 9.67 17.21 -1.07
CA ARG A 216 10.27 16.59 0.11
C ARG A 216 9.20 16.24 1.13
N MET A 217 9.34 15.06 1.71
CA MET A 217 8.53 14.60 2.82
C MET A 217 9.37 14.53 4.10
N ASN A 218 8.71 14.69 5.24
CA ASN A 218 9.37 14.59 6.54
C ASN A 218 9.77 13.15 6.85
N MET A 219 10.93 12.96 7.48
CA MET A 219 11.30 11.70 8.13
C MET A 219 10.52 11.61 9.46
N TRP A 220 9.27 11.13 9.40
CA TRP A 220 8.36 11.16 10.53
C TRP A 220 7.81 9.78 10.85
N GLY A 221 7.90 9.40 12.13
CA GLY A 221 7.41 8.13 12.63
C GLY A 221 8.33 6.95 12.31
N ARG A 222 7.74 5.75 12.25
CA ARG A 222 8.44 4.48 12.01
C ARG A 222 8.38 4.09 10.52
N SER A 223 9.22 3.11 10.16
CA SER A 223 9.23 2.49 8.82
C SER A 223 9.45 3.48 7.67
N ILE A 224 10.19 4.54 7.90
CA ILE A 224 10.41 5.59 6.90
C ILE A 224 11.16 5.10 5.65
N CYS A 225 11.75 3.89 5.69
CA CYS A 225 12.28 3.23 4.51
C CYS A 225 11.21 2.85 3.46
N TYR A 226 9.92 3.01 3.77
CA TYR A 226 8.83 2.90 2.78
C TYR A 226 8.71 4.17 1.92
N ARG A 227 9.38 5.26 2.27
CA ARG A 227 9.63 6.45 1.45
C ARG A 227 8.36 7.01 0.80
N PHE A 228 8.39 7.10 -0.53
CA PHE A 228 7.29 7.63 -1.33
C PHE A 228 6.00 6.78 -1.28
N ALA A 229 5.93 5.67 -0.53
CA ALA A 229 4.64 5.08 -0.15
C ALA A 229 3.70 6.11 0.50
N ALA A 230 4.26 7.15 1.12
CA ALA A 230 3.51 8.27 1.66
C ALA A 230 2.62 8.98 0.61
N THR A 231 2.96 8.89 -0.68
CA THR A 231 2.15 9.50 -1.75
C THR A 231 0.98 8.64 -2.21
N ALA A 232 0.93 7.36 -1.81
CA ALA A 232 -0.10 6.42 -2.26
C ALA A 232 -1.55 6.95 -2.08
N PRO A 233 -1.93 7.60 -0.96
CA PRO A 233 -3.30 8.10 -0.80
C PRO A 233 -3.68 9.19 -1.79
N LEU A 234 -2.71 9.92 -2.35
CA LEU A 234 -2.99 11.15 -3.13
C LEU A 234 -3.77 10.89 -4.42
N SER A 235 -3.53 9.76 -5.09
CA SER A 235 -4.31 9.35 -6.27
C SER A 235 -5.65 8.73 -5.90
N LEU A 236 -5.74 8.10 -4.75
CA LEU A 236 -6.92 7.33 -4.33
C LEU A 236 -8.09 8.22 -3.92
N TYR A 237 -7.89 9.53 -3.74
CA TYR A 237 -9.00 10.48 -3.59
C TYR A 237 -9.95 10.48 -4.79
N GLU A 238 -9.52 10.01 -5.95
CA GLU A 238 -10.37 9.79 -7.12
C GLU A 238 -11.50 8.78 -6.86
N TYR A 239 -11.32 7.88 -5.89
CA TYR A 239 -12.34 6.90 -5.52
C TYR A 239 -13.53 7.54 -4.78
N ASP A 240 -13.32 8.69 -4.14
CA ASP A 240 -14.39 9.53 -3.61
C ASP A 240 -14.73 10.63 -4.62
N ALA A 241 -15.78 10.42 -5.40
CA ALA A 241 -16.24 11.39 -6.40
C ALA A 241 -16.91 12.64 -5.79
N THR A 242 -17.07 12.70 -4.47
CA THR A 242 -17.68 13.82 -3.76
C THR A 242 -16.60 14.79 -3.29
N GLY A 243 -16.68 16.05 -3.67
CA GLY A 243 -15.82 17.09 -3.17
C GLY A 243 -14.85 17.68 -4.18
N ASP A 244 -14.25 18.77 -3.75
CA ASP A 244 -13.40 19.63 -4.57
C ASP A 244 -11.93 19.31 -4.29
N VAL A 245 -11.40 18.29 -5.01
CA VAL A 245 -10.02 17.84 -4.87
C VAL A 245 -9.18 18.44 -5.99
N ASN A 246 -8.09 19.13 -5.63
CA ASN A 246 -7.10 19.59 -6.61
C ASN A 246 -6.17 18.43 -7.03
N TYR A 247 -6.62 17.60 -7.97
CA TYR A 247 -5.86 16.44 -8.46
C TYR A 247 -4.53 16.83 -9.10
N GLY A 248 -4.44 18.00 -9.71
CA GLY A 248 -3.18 18.52 -10.27
C GLY A 248 -2.13 18.76 -9.18
N TRP A 249 -2.54 19.25 -8.03
CA TRP A 249 -1.66 19.39 -6.87
C TRP A 249 -1.27 18.04 -6.28
N MET A 250 -2.24 17.11 -6.13
CA MET A 250 -1.95 15.74 -5.65
C MET A 250 -0.92 15.04 -6.53
N ARG A 251 -1.10 15.15 -7.86
CA ARG A 251 -0.16 14.56 -8.83
C ARG A 251 1.21 15.24 -8.77
N ARG A 252 1.25 16.57 -8.69
CA ARG A 252 2.51 17.33 -8.55
C ARG A 252 3.30 16.90 -7.31
N ILE A 253 2.64 16.71 -6.16
CA ILE A 253 3.28 16.20 -4.96
C ILE A 253 3.82 14.79 -5.21
N ALA A 254 3.01 13.88 -5.74
CA ALA A 254 3.42 12.50 -5.96
C ALA A 254 4.61 12.40 -6.92
N SER A 255 4.57 13.10 -8.05
CA SER A 255 5.66 13.16 -9.04
C SER A 255 6.94 13.70 -8.43
N ALA A 256 6.87 14.84 -7.76
CA ALA A 256 8.03 15.48 -7.14
C ALA A 256 8.65 14.63 -6.02
N THR A 257 7.81 14.04 -5.16
CA THR A 257 8.29 13.16 -4.09
C THR A 257 8.98 11.93 -4.66
N LEU A 258 8.39 11.31 -5.68
CA LEU A 258 8.99 10.14 -6.33
C LEU A 258 10.37 10.47 -6.91
N MET A 259 10.49 11.57 -7.63
CA MET A 259 11.75 12.02 -8.25
C MET A 259 12.83 12.30 -7.21
N GLN A 260 12.49 12.86 -6.04
CA GLN A 260 13.45 13.08 -4.95
C GLN A 260 14.21 11.80 -4.54
N PHE A 261 13.55 10.65 -4.62
CA PHE A 261 14.18 9.36 -4.29
C PHE A 261 14.83 8.72 -5.50
N LEU A 262 14.18 8.72 -6.66
CA LEU A 262 14.69 8.04 -7.86
C LEU A 262 15.94 8.71 -8.44
N GLU A 263 16.08 10.03 -8.28
CA GLU A 263 17.26 10.78 -8.72
C GLU A 263 18.45 10.62 -7.75
N SER A 264 18.22 10.10 -6.55
CA SER A 264 19.32 9.86 -5.62
C SER A 264 20.18 8.69 -6.11
N PRO A 265 21.49 8.89 -6.31
CA PRO A 265 22.39 7.84 -6.79
C PRO A 265 22.53 6.67 -5.81
N GLU A 266 22.19 6.87 -4.54
CA GLU A 266 22.27 5.85 -3.50
C GLU A 266 20.92 5.17 -3.21
N PHE A 267 19.86 5.52 -3.96
CA PHE A 267 18.54 4.93 -3.75
C PHE A 267 18.54 3.44 -4.08
N LEU A 268 19.19 3.05 -5.18
CA LEU A 268 19.28 1.66 -5.62
C LEU A 268 20.70 1.10 -5.42
N GLU A 269 20.78 -0.13 -4.93
CA GLU A 269 21.96 -0.95 -4.92
C GLU A 269 21.65 -2.25 -5.68
N GLU A 270 22.36 -2.50 -6.78
CA GLU A 270 22.11 -3.64 -7.68
C GLU A 270 20.62 -3.75 -8.14
N GLY A 271 19.98 -2.60 -8.40
CA GLY A 271 18.58 -2.53 -8.83
C GLY A 271 17.56 -2.70 -7.71
N ILE A 272 17.98 -2.81 -6.45
CA ILE A 272 17.11 -2.99 -5.29
C ILE A 272 17.17 -1.72 -4.43
N PRO A 273 16.01 -1.17 -4.00
CA PRO A 273 16.02 -0.03 -3.09
C PRO A 273 16.80 -0.32 -1.82
N THR A 274 17.69 0.60 -1.42
CA THR A 274 18.53 0.45 -0.24
C THR A 274 17.72 0.57 1.05
N MET A 275 18.24 0.03 2.15
CA MET A 275 17.64 0.14 3.49
C MET A 275 17.97 1.50 4.10
N GLY A 276 17.03 2.44 4.02
CA GLY A 276 17.26 3.79 4.51
C GLY A 276 16.21 4.80 4.03
N PHE A 277 16.64 6.01 3.70
CA PHE A 277 15.77 7.07 3.19
C PHE A 277 16.22 7.51 1.78
N TYR A 278 17.01 8.55 1.57
CA TYR A 278 17.55 8.86 0.22
C TYR A 278 18.62 7.87 -0.24
N GLY A 279 19.30 7.23 0.69
CA GLY A 279 20.29 6.18 0.50
C GLY A 279 20.34 5.28 1.74
N PRO A 280 21.40 4.46 1.91
CA PRO A 280 21.57 3.60 3.09
C PRO A 280 21.62 4.43 4.37
N PHE A 281 20.69 4.17 5.30
CA PHE A 281 20.63 4.89 6.58
C PHE A 281 20.12 3.96 7.69
N ALA A 282 21.03 3.24 8.33
CA ALA A 282 20.69 2.25 9.35
C ALA A 282 19.84 2.78 10.52
N PRO A 283 20.00 4.04 11.01
CA PRO A 283 19.16 4.56 12.08
C PRO A 283 17.67 4.66 11.72
N ALA A 284 17.34 4.78 10.42
CA ALA A 284 15.96 4.84 9.94
C ALA A 284 15.30 3.46 9.79
N VAL A 285 16.05 2.37 9.99
CA VAL A 285 15.58 1.01 9.74
C VAL A 285 15.06 0.38 11.02
N GLN A 286 13.78 -0.01 11.01
CA GLN A 286 13.15 -0.70 12.12
C GLN A 286 13.70 -2.12 12.31
N ILE A 287 13.63 -2.64 13.52
CA ILE A 287 14.16 -3.96 13.88
C ILE A 287 13.54 -5.10 13.06
N TYR A 288 12.29 -4.94 12.64
CA TYR A 288 11.54 -5.91 11.85
C TYR A 288 11.77 -5.79 10.34
N SER A 289 12.45 -4.73 9.88
CA SER A 289 12.65 -4.51 8.45
C SER A 289 13.74 -5.41 7.88
N CYS A 290 13.50 -5.98 6.72
CA CYS A 290 14.45 -6.74 5.92
C CYS A 290 14.56 -6.17 4.49
N ARG A 291 15.37 -6.78 3.64
CA ARG A 291 15.62 -6.32 2.26
C ARG A 291 14.33 -6.22 1.41
N GLY A 292 13.30 -7.05 1.70
CA GLY A 292 12.00 -6.97 1.05
C GLY A 292 11.11 -5.83 1.53
N SER A 293 11.37 -5.31 2.74
CA SER A 293 10.49 -4.29 3.35
C SER A 293 10.45 -2.98 2.59
N VAL A 294 11.53 -2.60 1.93
CA VAL A 294 11.65 -1.36 1.14
C VAL A 294 10.70 -1.32 -0.05
N TYR A 295 10.31 -2.47 -0.58
CA TYR A 295 9.36 -2.54 -1.69
C TYR A 295 7.95 -2.08 -1.35
N TRP A 296 7.64 -1.79 -0.07
CA TRP A 296 6.41 -1.08 0.28
C TRP A 296 6.29 0.29 -0.40
N CYS A 297 7.40 0.90 -0.83
CA CYS A 297 7.36 2.10 -1.66
C CYS A 297 6.53 1.88 -2.95
N GLY A 298 6.41 0.65 -3.42
CA GLY A 298 5.58 0.26 -4.55
C GLY A 298 4.10 0.63 -4.43
N LYS A 299 3.59 0.90 -3.21
CA LYS A 299 2.21 1.38 -3.01
C LYS A 299 1.89 2.66 -3.78
N ALA A 300 2.88 3.53 -4.00
CA ALA A 300 2.68 4.75 -4.79
C ALA A 300 2.20 4.45 -6.22
N PHE A 301 2.56 3.29 -6.76
CA PHE A 301 2.16 2.86 -8.11
C PHE A 301 0.75 2.26 -8.18
N LEU A 302 0.02 2.16 -7.07
CA LEU A 302 -1.42 1.86 -7.10
C LEU A 302 -2.22 2.93 -7.85
N SER A 303 -1.65 4.13 -8.02
CA SER A 303 -2.18 5.17 -8.92
C SER A 303 -2.37 4.67 -10.35
N LEU A 304 -1.58 3.71 -10.82
CA LEU A 304 -1.69 3.11 -12.16
C LEU A 304 -2.93 2.22 -12.31
N LEU A 305 -3.67 1.92 -11.24
CA LEU A 305 -4.98 1.27 -11.33
C LEU A 305 -6.06 2.18 -11.87
N LEU A 306 -5.87 3.50 -11.78
CA LEU A 306 -6.78 4.48 -12.34
C LEU A 306 -6.63 4.54 -13.87
N PRO A 307 -7.74 4.70 -14.62
CA PRO A 307 -7.66 4.86 -16.06
C PRO A 307 -6.96 6.17 -16.44
N GLU A 308 -6.34 6.25 -17.61
CA GLU A 308 -5.69 7.47 -18.12
C GLU A 308 -6.64 8.67 -18.15
N SER A 309 -7.94 8.44 -18.37
CA SER A 309 -8.99 9.46 -18.38
C SER A 309 -9.40 9.96 -16.99
N SER A 310 -8.86 9.39 -15.92
CA SER A 310 -9.17 9.83 -14.56
C SER A 310 -8.80 11.30 -14.33
N LYS A 311 -9.48 11.95 -13.41
CA LYS A 311 -9.17 13.33 -13.02
C LYS A 311 -7.73 13.46 -12.49
N TYR A 312 -7.25 12.45 -11.80
CA TYR A 312 -5.88 12.43 -11.29
C TYR A 312 -4.85 12.48 -12.44
N TRP A 313 -5.01 11.65 -13.48
CA TRP A 313 -4.06 11.59 -14.59
C TRP A 313 -4.25 12.71 -15.61
N SER A 314 -5.47 13.17 -15.85
CA SER A 314 -5.79 14.22 -16.82
C SER A 314 -5.55 15.64 -16.31
N ALA A 315 -5.49 15.86 -14.98
CA ALA A 315 -5.29 17.18 -14.42
C ALA A 315 -3.89 17.74 -14.74
N THR A 316 -3.84 19.04 -15.06
CA THR A 316 -2.56 19.76 -15.15
C THR A 316 -1.96 19.92 -13.76
N GLU A 317 -0.69 19.55 -13.61
CA GLU A 317 0.04 19.72 -12.35
C GLU A 317 0.13 21.19 -11.96
N ASN A 318 -0.02 21.49 -10.67
CA ASN A 318 0.08 22.82 -10.11
C ASN A 318 0.58 22.77 -8.66
N ASN A 319 1.00 23.91 -8.11
CA ASN A 319 1.53 23.98 -6.74
C ASN A 319 0.45 24.21 -5.66
N GLY A 320 -0.84 24.14 -6.03
CA GLY A 320 -1.93 24.31 -5.08
C GLY A 320 -1.86 25.66 -4.34
N PRO A 321 -2.14 25.67 -3.02
CA PRO A 321 -2.11 26.90 -2.25
C PRO A 321 -0.72 27.53 -2.10
N TRP A 322 0.37 26.80 -2.35
CA TRP A 322 1.73 27.30 -2.18
C TRP A 322 2.10 28.43 -3.16
N GLU A 323 1.49 28.50 -4.33
CA GLU A 323 1.69 29.61 -5.27
C GLU A 323 1.22 30.96 -4.71
N LYS A 324 0.20 30.93 -3.85
CA LYS A 324 -0.41 32.15 -3.30
C LYS A 324 0.19 32.55 -1.94
N GLU A 325 0.51 31.60 -1.11
CA GLU A 325 0.88 31.85 0.28
C GLU A 325 2.38 31.84 0.52
N LEU A 326 3.12 30.85 -0.01
CA LEU A 326 4.56 30.73 0.21
C LEU A 326 5.37 31.71 -0.65
N GLU A 327 4.91 32.04 -1.85
CA GLU A 327 5.60 33.03 -2.73
C GLU A 327 5.65 34.43 -2.14
N LYS A 328 4.77 34.74 -1.18
CA LYS A 328 4.79 36.02 -0.44
C LYS A 328 5.75 36.02 0.73
N GLY A 329 6.61 35.01 0.88
CA GLY A 329 7.53 34.90 2.01
C GLY A 329 6.85 34.61 3.35
N LYS A 330 5.61 34.12 3.34
CA LYS A 330 4.85 33.81 4.53
C LYS A 330 5.01 32.33 4.92
N VAL A 331 5.12 32.10 6.23
CA VAL A 331 5.02 30.77 6.81
C VAL A 331 3.55 30.31 6.76
N TYR A 332 3.31 29.13 6.21
CA TYR A 332 1.98 28.51 6.19
C TYR A 332 1.86 27.49 7.32
N ASN A 333 0.87 27.67 8.19
CA ASN A 333 0.59 26.78 9.30
C ASN A 333 -0.77 26.09 9.11
N LYS A 334 -0.79 24.77 9.30
CA LYS A 334 -2.01 23.96 9.30
C LYS A 334 -2.07 23.20 10.62
N PHE A 335 -2.97 23.61 11.50
CA PHE A 335 -3.25 22.87 12.73
C PHE A 335 -4.36 21.85 12.53
N GLN A 336 -4.20 20.67 13.11
CA GLN A 336 -5.12 19.55 13.03
C GLN A 336 -5.58 19.18 14.45
N PRO A 337 -6.76 19.63 14.88
CA PRO A 337 -7.27 19.40 16.23
C PRO A 337 -7.40 17.92 16.59
N ALA A 338 -7.85 17.08 15.66
CA ALA A 338 -8.08 15.65 15.90
C ALA A 338 -6.82 14.89 16.32
N THR A 339 -5.65 15.33 15.86
CA THR A 339 -4.36 14.68 16.13
C THR A 339 -3.41 15.55 16.97
N ASN A 340 -3.79 16.79 17.23
CA ASN A 340 -2.93 17.81 17.85
C ASN A 340 -1.61 18.02 17.10
N LEU A 341 -1.65 17.92 15.75
CA LEU A 341 -0.50 18.16 14.88
C LEU A 341 -0.53 19.58 14.32
N LEU A 342 0.61 20.23 14.34
CA LEU A 342 0.86 21.47 13.62
C LEU A 342 1.84 21.19 12.48
N ILE A 343 1.38 21.39 11.25
CA ILE A 343 2.21 21.33 10.06
C ILE A 343 2.62 22.75 9.69
N THR A 344 3.92 22.98 9.59
CA THR A 344 4.48 24.29 9.24
C THR A 344 5.29 24.19 7.96
N ASN A 345 4.91 24.95 6.95
CA ASN A 345 5.63 25.09 5.69
C ASN A 345 6.29 26.48 5.66
N TYR A 346 7.61 26.51 5.48
CA TYR A 346 8.38 27.72 5.34
C TYR A 346 8.53 28.08 3.86
N PRO A 347 8.57 29.39 3.51
CA PRO A 347 8.95 29.81 2.16
C PRO A 347 10.40 29.43 1.91
N ASN A 348 10.71 28.92 0.74
CA ASN A 348 12.07 28.64 0.27
C ASN A 348 12.59 29.84 -0.52
#